data_465f9ea9c709efb7e65614fd392a14c5
#
_entry.id   465f9ea9c709efb7e65614fd392a14c5
#
_cell.length_a   1.000
_cell.length_b   1.000
_cell.length_c   1.000
_cell.angle_alpha   90.00
_cell.angle_beta   90.00
_cell.angle_gamma   90.00
#
_symmetry.space_group_name_H-M   'P 1'
#
loop_
_entity.id
_entity.type
_entity.pdbx_description
1 polymer ?
#
loop_
_entity_poly.entity_id
_entity_poly.type
_entity_poly.pdbx_seq_one_letter_code
_entity_poly.pdbx_strand_id
1 'polypeptide(L)'
;VERLDCTFTTVIHPTAIISPTAIIGEGTVVMQGAIVQTEVKIGKHCIINTKASIDHECVISDYVHISPGCTISGDVCVGEGTWVGAGSTVIQGVRIGGNCFIGAGSVIVKDIPDNSRAYGVPCKIVGTTK
;
A
#
# COMPACT_ATOMS: atom_id res chain seq x y z
N VAL A 1 8.78 -13.32 -14.77
CA VAL A 1 7.72 -12.87 -15.65
C VAL A 1 8.14 -11.66 -16.45
N GLU A 2 8.80 -10.70 -15.83
CA GLU A 2 9.26 -9.50 -16.53
C GLU A 2 10.36 -9.78 -17.55
N ARG A 3 10.98 -10.95 -17.50
CA ARG A 3 11.95 -11.38 -18.50
C ARG A 3 11.30 -11.72 -19.84
N LEU A 4 10.02 -12.04 -19.79
CA LEU A 4 9.27 -12.27 -21.01
C LEU A 4 8.93 -10.89 -21.55
N ASP A 5 9.13 -10.70 -22.81
CA ASP A 5 8.91 -9.42 -23.46
C ASP A 5 7.42 -9.07 -23.50
N CYS A 6 6.83 -8.91 -22.31
CA CYS A 6 5.40 -8.65 -22.16
C CYS A 6 5.15 -7.40 -21.31
N THR A 7 4.00 -6.79 -21.55
CA THR A 7 3.48 -5.72 -20.72
C THR A 7 2.30 -6.24 -19.91
N PHE A 8 2.08 -5.66 -18.74
CA PHE A 8 1.00 -6.05 -17.86
C PHE A 8 -0.05 -4.95 -17.77
N THR A 9 -1.29 -5.33 -17.85
CA THR A 9 -2.41 -4.38 -17.77
C THR A 9 -2.64 -3.99 -16.32
N THR A 10 -2.91 -2.71 -16.09
CA THR A 10 -3.47 -2.24 -14.83
C THR A 10 -4.96 -2.56 -14.82
N VAL A 11 -5.44 -3.20 -13.75
CA VAL A 11 -6.84 -3.59 -13.63
C VAL A 11 -7.48 -2.78 -12.51
N ILE A 12 -8.50 -2.00 -12.86
CA ILE A 12 -9.22 -1.15 -11.89
C ILE A 12 -10.69 -1.56 -11.89
N HIS A 13 -11.18 -1.97 -10.72
CA HIS A 13 -12.57 -2.34 -10.59
C HIS A 13 -13.47 -1.11 -10.85
N PRO A 14 -14.61 -1.27 -11.53
CA PRO A 14 -15.48 -0.13 -11.86
C PRO A 14 -15.97 0.68 -10.66
N THR A 15 -16.05 0.07 -9.47
CA THR A 15 -16.49 0.78 -8.27
C THR A 15 -15.36 1.49 -7.53
N ALA A 16 -14.11 1.31 -7.96
CA ALA A 16 -13.00 2.06 -7.37
C ALA A 16 -13.06 3.52 -7.81
N ILE A 17 -12.67 4.41 -6.91
CA ILE A 17 -12.64 5.85 -7.18
C ILE A 17 -11.19 6.28 -7.24
N ILE A 18 -10.73 6.68 -8.43
CA ILE A 18 -9.34 7.06 -8.66
C ILE A 18 -9.30 8.53 -9.06
N SER A 19 -8.51 9.33 -8.33
CA SER A 19 -8.30 10.72 -8.70
C SER A 19 -7.65 10.81 -10.09
N PRO A 20 -8.06 11.79 -10.93
CA PRO A 20 -7.44 11.98 -12.25
C PRO A 20 -5.94 12.25 -12.19
N THR A 21 -5.43 12.76 -11.07
CA THR A 21 -3.99 13.07 -10.92
C THR A 21 -3.19 11.91 -10.33
N ALA A 22 -3.84 10.81 -9.95
CA ALA A 22 -3.14 9.64 -9.45
C ALA A 22 -2.45 8.89 -10.60
N ILE A 23 -1.29 8.31 -10.31
CA ILE A 23 -0.53 7.51 -11.27
C ILE A 23 -0.47 6.08 -10.73
N ILE A 24 -0.88 5.13 -11.55
CA ILE A 24 -0.92 3.71 -11.17
C ILE A 24 -0.10 2.91 -12.17
N GLY A 25 0.91 2.19 -11.67
CA GLY A 25 1.83 1.43 -12.51
C GLY A 25 1.21 0.18 -13.13
N GLU A 26 1.88 -0.34 -14.15
CA GLU A 26 1.42 -1.55 -14.84
C GLU A 26 1.35 -2.76 -13.91
N GLY A 27 0.45 -3.68 -14.19
CA GLY A 27 0.28 -4.90 -13.41
C GLY A 27 -0.38 -4.70 -12.05
N THR A 28 -0.68 -3.46 -11.67
CA THR A 28 -1.35 -3.16 -10.40
C THR A 28 -2.85 -3.44 -10.51
N VAL A 29 -3.40 -4.01 -9.46
CA VAL A 29 -4.83 -4.30 -9.38
C VAL A 29 -5.44 -3.44 -8.29
N VAL A 30 -6.51 -2.72 -8.64
CA VAL A 30 -7.29 -1.91 -7.70
C VAL A 30 -8.68 -2.53 -7.60
N MET A 31 -9.01 -3.01 -6.41
CA MET A 31 -10.22 -3.80 -6.17
C MET A 31 -11.44 -2.92 -5.88
N GLN A 32 -12.57 -3.56 -5.73
CA GLN A 32 -13.85 -2.87 -5.53
C GLN A 32 -13.86 -1.97 -4.29
N GLY A 33 -14.44 -0.80 -4.45
CA GLY A 33 -14.61 0.16 -3.36
C GLY A 33 -13.33 0.83 -2.89
N ALA A 34 -12.19 0.56 -3.51
CA ALA A 34 -10.95 1.23 -3.16
C ALA A 34 -10.98 2.70 -3.60
N ILE A 35 -10.30 3.55 -2.84
CA ILE A 35 -10.24 4.99 -3.11
C ILE A 35 -8.77 5.40 -3.17
N VAL A 36 -8.39 6.06 -4.27
CA VAL A 36 -7.05 6.59 -4.47
C VAL A 36 -7.17 8.08 -4.73
N GLN A 37 -6.62 8.87 -3.82
CA GLN A 37 -6.80 10.32 -3.82
C GLN A 37 -5.79 11.03 -4.73
N THR A 38 -5.82 12.37 -4.69
CA THR A 38 -5.01 13.24 -5.55
C THR A 38 -3.51 13.05 -5.31
N GLU A 39 -2.74 13.13 -6.40
CA GLU A 39 -1.28 13.11 -6.38
C GLU A 39 -0.68 11.83 -5.74
N VAL A 40 -1.44 10.75 -5.69
CA VAL A 40 -0.93 9.44 -5.24
C VAL A 40 -0.17 8.80 -6.37
N LYS A 41 0.97 8.18 -6.04
CA LYS A 41 1.77 7.39 -6.99
C LYS A 41 1.84 5.96 -6.50
N ILE A 42 1.34 5.05 -7.30
CA ILE A 42 1.37 3.60 -7.01
C ILE A 42 2.24 2.95 -8.07
N GLY A 43 3.19 2.14 -7.62
CA GLY A 43 4.12 1.45 -8.51
C GLY A 43 3.49 0.28 -9.26
N LYS A 44 4.36 -0.61 -9.72
CA LYS A 44 3.99 -1.78 -10.53
C LYS A 44 3.64 -2.97 -9.65
N HIS A 45 2.75 -3.81 -10.15
CA HIS A 45 2.41 -5.10 -9.54
C HIS A 45 1.98 -4.98 -8.07
N CYS A 46 1.30 -3.88 -7.74
CA CYS A 46 0.70 -3.70 -6.43
C CYS A 46 -0.70 -4.28 -6.38
N ILE A 47 -1.19 -4.52 -5.18
CA ILE A 47 -2.59 -4.85 -4.95
C ILE A 47 -3.15 -3.81 -3.98
N ILE A 48 -4.12 -3.03 -4.43
CA ILE A 48 -4.89 -2.12 -3.59
C ILE A 48 -6.24 -2.80 -3.39
N ASN A 49 -6.39 -3.44 -2.27
CA ASN A 49 -7.46 -4.41 -2.07
C ASN A 49 -8.79 -3.74 -1.71
N THR A 50 -9.81 -4.56 -1.53
CA THR A 50 -11.20 -4.15 -1.35
C THR A 50 -11.35 -3.08 -0.27
N LYS A 51 -11.99 -1.96 -0.60
CA LYS A 51 -12.29 -0.85 0.32
C LYS A 51 -11.06 -0.19 0.95
N ALA A 52 -9.86 -0.48 0.48
CA ALA A 52 -8.69 0.25 0.97
C ALA A 52 -8.75 1.70 0.49
N SER A 53 -8.27 2.62 1.30
CA SER A 53 -8.20 4.02 0.92
C SER A 53 -6.78 4.54 1.06
N ILE A 54 -6.31 5.25 0.03
CA ILE A 54 -4.99 5.86 -0.01
C ILE A 54 -5.20 7.35 -0.22
N ASP A 55 -4.85 8.12 0.79
CA ASP A 55 -5.09 9.55 0.79
C ASP A 55 -4.01 10.29 -0.01
N HIS A 56 -4.11 11.62 -0.06
CA HIS A 56 -3.33 12.46 -0.97
C HIS A 56 -1.81 12.30 -0.81
N GLU A 57 -1.12 12.40 -1.92
CA GLU A 57 0.35 12.50 -1.98
C GLU A 57 1.12 11.31 -1.42
N CYS A 58 0.46 10.16 -1.28
CA CYS A 58 1.14 8.93 -0.90
C CYS A 58 1.99 8.39 -2.03
N VAL A 59 3.07 7.69 -1.67
CA VAL A 59 3.91 6.96 -2.61
C VAL A 59 3.93 5.49 -2.19
N ILE A 60 3.35 4.65 -3.02
CA ILE A 60 3.31 3.20 -2.83
C ILE A 60 4.28 2.61 -3.85
N SER A 61 5.35 1.99 -3.37
CA SER A 61 6.37 1.42 -4.24
C SER A 61 5.89 0.12 -4.91
N ASP A 62 6.75 -0.50 -5.72
CA ASP A 62 6.38 -1.71 -6.46
C ASP A 62 6.12 -2.90 -5.53
N TYR A 63 5.28 -3.82 -5.97
CA TYR A 63 5.00 -5.09 -5.28
C TYR A 63 4.43 -4.95 -3.87
N VAL A 64 3.76 -3.84 -3.59
CA VAL A 64 3.13 -3.60 -2.29
C VAL A 64 1.72 -4.17 -2.28
N HIS A 65 1.33 -4.79 -1.18
CA HIS A 65 -0.04 -5.23 -0.96
C HIS A 65 -0.68 -4.40 0.15
N ILE A 66 -1.64 -3.58 -0.20
CA ILE A 66 -2.49 -2.87 0.75
C ILE A 66 -3.76 -3.70 0.90
N SER A 67 -3.89 -4.38 2.03
CA SER A 67 -4.94 -5.36 2.27
C SER A 67 -6.33 -4.71 2.42
N PRO A 68 -7.41 -5.52 2.41
CA PRO A 68 -8.75 -4.96 2.50
C PRO A 68 -8.96 -4.05 3.71
N GLY A 69 -9.65 -2.95 3.49
CA GLY A 69 -10.06 -2.06 4.57
C GLY A 69 -8.95 -1.23 5.18
N CYS A 70 -7.76 -1.23 4.62
CA CYS A 70 -6.68 -0.38 5.12
C CYS A 70 -7.00 1.10 4.89
N THR A 71 -6.58 1.94 5.83
CA THR A 71 -6.67 3.39 5.72
C THR A 71 -5.26 3.97 5.73
N ILE A 72 -4.80 4.46 4.59
CA ILE A 72 -3.50 5.09 4.46
C ILE A 72 -3.73 6.60 4.39
N SER A 73 -3.32 7.31 5.42
CA SER A 73 -3.49 8.75 5.50
C SER A 73 -2.52 9.48 4.57
N GLY A 74 -2.63 10.80 4.49
CA GLY A 74 -1.86 11.57 3.52
C GLY A 74 -0.36 11.53 3.72
N ASP A 75 0.38 11.72 2.64
CA ASP A 75 1.84 11.83 2.64
C ASP A 75 2.55 10.63 3.29
N VAL A 76 2.03 9.44 3.09
CA VAL A 76 2.64 8.20 3.55
C VAL A 76 3.44 7.57 2.41
N CYS A 77 4.61 7.02 2.74
CA CYS A 77 5.37 6.21 1.80
C CYS A 77 5.42 4.77 2.28
N VAL A 78 5.21 3.84 1.37
CA VAL A 78 5.31 2.41 1.64
C VAL A 78 6.34 1.81 0.69
N GLY A 79 7.37 1.18 1.25
CA GLY A 79 8.48 0.64 0.48
C GLY A 79 8.14 -0.64 -0.26
N GLU A 80 8.99 -0.97 -1.22
CA GLU A 80 8.79 -2.10 -2.13
C GLU A 80 8.59 -3.41 -1.39
N GLY A 81 7.64 -4.20 -1.85
CA GLY A 81 7.41 -5.56 -1.33
C GLY A 81 6.71 -5.63 0.03
N THR A 82 6.30 -4.50 0.58
CA THR A 82 5.66 -4.48 1.91
C THR A 82 4.21 -4.94 1.83
N TRP A 83 3.81 -5.66 2.84
CA TRP A 83 2.44 -6.13 3.03
C TRP A 83 1.82 -5.41 4.23
N VAL A 84 0.75 -4.65 3.99
CA VAL A 84 0.00 -3.98 5.06
C VAL A 84 -1.27 -4.78 5.31
N GLY A 85 -1.38 -5.37 6.49
CA GLY A 85 -2.46 -6.29 6.84
C GLY A 85 -3.84 -5.63 6.92
N ALA A 86 -4.87 -6.44 6.75
CA ALA A 86 -6.25 -5.98 6.65
C ALA A 86 -6.66 -5.06 7.81
N GLY A 87 -7.39 -4.00 7.50
CA GLY A 87 -7.93 -3.09 8.50
C GLY A 87 -6.89 -2.22 9.21
N SER A 88 -5.65 -2.22 8.75
CA SER A 88 -4.62 -1.36 9.36
C SER A 88 -4.83 0.11 9.01
N THR A 89 -4.40 0.97 9.91
CA THR A 89 -4.43 2.42 9.73
C THR A 89 -3.02 2.98 9.84
N VAL A 90 -2.63 3.81 8.89
CA VAL A 90 -1.33 4.47 8.89
C VAL A 90 -1.58 5.97 9.00
N ILE A 91 -1.03 6.62 10.04
CA ILE A 91 -1.24 8.05 10.22
C ILE A 91 -0.41 8.86 9.22
N GLN A 92 -0.80 10.12 9.06
CA GLN A 92 -0.18 11.02 8.09
C GLN A 92 1.32 11.13 8.27
N GLY A 93 2.06 11.14 7.17
CA GLY A 93 3.49 11.41 7.13
C GLY A 93 4.40 10.25 7.50
N VAL A 94 3.86 9.06 7.77
CA VAL A 94 4.67 7.91 8.16
C VAL A 94 5.38 7.31 6.95
N ARG A 95 6.60 6.82 7.18
CA ARG A 95 7.41 6.09 6.21
C ARG A 95 7.50 4.62 6.65
N ILE A 96 6.97 3.73 5.84
CA ILE A 96 7.11 2.28 6.05
C ILE A 96 8.12 1.78 5.03
N GLY A 97 9.16 1.11 5.51
CA GLY A 97 10.23 0.61 4.65
C GLY A 97 9.79 -0.53 3.74
N GLY A 98 10.76 -1.07 3.01
CA GLY A 98 10.52 -2.19 2.10
C GLY A 98 10.55 -3.54 2.81
N ASN A 99 9.90 -4.52 2.20
CA ASN A 99 9.85 -5.89 2.67
C ASN A 99 9.39 -6.02 4.13
N CYS A 100 8.48 -5.15 4.54
CA CYS A 100 7.86 -5.20 5.86
C CYS A 100 6.60 -6.06 5.83
N PHE A 101 6.28 -6.64 6.98
CA PHE A 101 5.00 -7.31 7.19
C PHE A 101 4.29 -6.65 8.36
N ILE A 102 3.18 -6.00 8.07
CA ILE A 102 2.35 -5.33 9.07
C ILE A 102 1.13 -6.19 9.33
N GLY A 103 0.96 -6.62 10.58
CA GLY A 103 -0.17 -7.47 10.95
C GLY A 103 -1.52 -6.75 10.87
N ALA A 104 -2.57 -7.53 10.68
CA ALA A 104 -3.92 -6.99 10.52
C ALA A 104 -4.34 -6.15 11.72
N GLY A 105 -5.13 -5.11 11.46
CA GLY A 105 -5.70 -4.26 12.51
C GLY A 105 -4.69 -3.38 13.23
N SER A 106 -3.50 -3.20 12.67
CA SER A 106 -2.46 -2.36 13.28
C SER A 106 -2.73 -0.88 13.07
N VAL A 107 -2.26 -0.06 14.02
CA VAL A 107 -2.28 1.40 13.89
C VAL A 107 -0.82 1.89 13.91
N ILE A 108 -0.33 2.29 12.75
CA ILE A 108 1.06 2.66 12.56
C ILE A 108 1.20 4.16 12.83
N VAL A 109 1.92 4.50 13.90
CA VAL A 109 2.09 5.87 14.38
C VAL A 109 3.54 6.36 14.29
N LYS A 110 4.47 5.51 13.88
CA LYS A 110 5.89 5.83 13.72
C LYS A 110 6.43 5.17 12.48
N ASP A 111 7.52 5.69 11.96
CA ASP A 111 8.22 5.08 10.83
C ASP A 111 8.63 3.65 11.15
N ILE A 112 8.56 2.80 10.14
CA ILE A 112 8.94 1.39 10.24
C ILE A 112 10.12 1.16 9.31
N PRO A 113 11.27 0.70 9.82
CA PRO A 113 12.44 0.44 8.96
C PRO A 113 12.24 -0.79 8.08
N ASP A 114 13.10 -0.91 7.06
CA ASP A 114 13.07 -2.04 6.15
C ASP A 114 13.12 -3.37 6.89
N ASN A 115 12.50 -4.39 6.31
CA ASN A 115 12.56 -5.79 6.77
C ASN A 115 12.01 -5.98 8.18
N SER A 116 11.02 -5.18 8.57
CA SER A 116 10.39 -5.29 9.90
C SER A 116 9.13 -6.13 9.85
N ARG A 117 8.91 -6.89 10.90
CA ARG A 117 7.61 -7.44 11.25
C ARG A 117 7.05 -6.64 12.39
N ALA A 118 5.85 -6.11 12.23
CA ALA A 118 5.26 -5.21 13.21
C ALA A 118 3.75 -5.39 13.27
N TYR A 119 3.18 -5.21 14.45
CA TYR A 119 1.72 -5.22 14.60
C TYR A 119 1.30 -4.55 15.90
N GLY A 120 0.02 -4.30 16.01
CA GLY A 120 -0.62 -3.85 17.24
C GLY A 120 -1.17 -2.43 17.19
N VAL A 121 -1.78 -2.03 18.31
CA VAL A 121 -2.36 -0.70 18.51
C VAL A 121 -1.82 -0.14 19.84
N PRO A 122 -0.79 0.73 19.81
CA PRO A 122 -0.02 1.18 18.65
C PRO A 122 0.86 0.07 18.07
N CYS A 123 1.15 0.17 16.77
CA CYS A 123 1.98 -0.82 16.10
C CYS A 123 3.40 -0.79 16.63
N LYS A 124 3.95 -1.97 16.92
CA LYS A 124 5.33 -2.11 17.41
C LYS A 124 6.06 -3.18 16.62
N ILE A 125 7.35 -2.95 16.42
CA ILE A 125 8.21 -3.91 15.75
C ILE A 125 8.42 -5.11 16.67
N VAL A 126 8.16 -6.31 16.13
CA VAL A 126 8.25 -7.55 16.90
C VAL A 126 9.29 -8.51 16.34
N GLY A 127 9.88 -8.18 15.21
CA GLY A 127 10.88 -9.03 14.59
C GLY A 127 11.30 -8.53 13.22
N THR A 128 11.90 -9.40 12.46
CA THR A 128 12.40 -9.12 11.11
C THR A 128 11.80 -10.11 10.12
N THR A 129 11.71 -9.68 8.85
CA THR A 129 11.28 -10.53 7.73
C THR A 129 12.45 -11.30 7.12
N LYS A 130 13.66 -11.04 7.57
CA LYS A 130 14.87 -11.72 7.08
C LYS A 130 15.52 -12.56 8.17
#